data_c8cd032023e8ff7a37d046302b0cabf4
#
_entry.id   c8cd032023e8ff7a37d046302b0cabf4
#
_cell.length_a   1.000
_cell.length_b   1.000
_cell.length_c   1.000
_cell.angle_alpha   90.00
_cell.angle_beta   90.00
_cell.angle_gamma   90.00
#
_symmetry.space_group_name_H-M   'P 1'
#
loop_
_entity.id
_entity.type
_entity.pdbx_description
1 polymer ?
#
loop_
_entity_poly.entity_id
_entity_poly.type
_entity_poly.pdbx_seq_one_letter_code
_entity_poly.pdbx_strand_id
1 'polypeptide(L)'
;MGPLTGILYGLLALYGAGWYLGKWSGNFSLLLFTLTVVTMAYWLAERFVFLPRRLAAAAALTREDGERRAQLARQGIEQVDSQVESARQKILAQPWWLDWTAGLFPVILMVFVLRSFLFEPFKIPSGSMIPTLEIGDLILVNKFHYGVRLPVINKKIIDNEPVRRGDVMVFRYPVDPAIDFIKRVVAIPGDEVAYINQKLYLNGKLVPLEQLEDYY
;
A
#
# COMPACT_ATOMS: atom_id res chain seq x y z
N MET A 1 -6.91 17.89 17.82
CA MET A 1 -6.57 16.88 16.79
C MET A 1 -5.21 16.22 17.01
N GLY A 2 -4.16 16.93 17.47
CA GLY A 2 -2.85 16.34 17.77
C GLY A 2 -2.86 15.09 18.67
N PRO A 3 -3.62 15.04 19.78
CA PRO A 3 -3.65 13.85 20.62
C PRO A 3 -4.26 12.62 19.94
N LEU A 4 -5.28 12.78 19.08
CA LEU A 4 -5.85 11.67 18.32
C LEU A 4 -4.85 11.10 17.30
N THR A 5 -4.08 11.96 16.65
CA THR A 5 -3.01 11.56 15.74
C THR A 5 -1.89 10.80 16.48
N GLY A 6 -1.52 11.25 17.68
CA GLY A 6 -0.56 10.56 18.54
C GLY A 6 -1.04 9.17 18.95
N ILE A 7 -2.30 9.03 19.31
CA ILE A 7 -2.92 7.72 19.64
C ILE A 7 -2.91 6.81 18.41
N LEU A 8 -3.26 7.32 17.22
CA LEU A 8 -3.23 6.55 15.98
C LEU A 8 -1.83 5.99 15.69
N TYR A 9 -0.80 6.83 15.73
CA TYR A 9 0.57 6.38 15.52
C TYR A 9 1.06 5.43 16.60
N GLY A 10 0.65 5.65 17.86
CA GLY A 10 0.92 4.73 18.96
C GLY A 10 0.34 3.34 18.71
N LEU A 11 -0.91 3.25 18.26
CA LEU A 11 -1.57 1.99 17.91
C LEU A 11 -0.90 1.29 16.73
N LEU A 12 -0.52 2.05 15.69
CA LEU A 12 0.20 1.51 14.53
C LEU A 12 1.58 0.98 14.92
N ALA A 13 2.32 1.71 15.75
CA ALA A 13 3.62 1.27 16.26
C ALA A 13 3.49 0.01 17.11
N LEU A 14 2.48 -0.06 17.96
CA LEU A 14 2.19 -1.21 18.82
C LEU A 14 1.80 -2.44 18.00
N TYR A 15 1.00 -2.26 16.96
CA TYR A 15 0.67 -3.32 16.01
C TYR A 15 1.93 -3.83 15.28
N GLY A 16 2.75 -2.92 14.74
CA GLY A 16 4.00 -3.29 14.06
C GLY A 16 5.01 -3.98 14.96
N ALA A 17 5.16 -3.49 16.20
CA ALA A 17 6.04 -4.10 17.18
C ALA A 17 5.58 -5.52 17.56
N GLY A 18 4.27 -5.71 17.79
CA GLY A 18 3.74 -7.03 18.11
C GLY A 18 3.90 -8.03 16.96
N TRP A 19 3.75 -7.56 15.72
CA TRP A 19 4.04 -8.37 14.52
C TRP A 19 5.53 -8.70 14.43
N TYR A 20 6.42 -7.72 14.56
CA TYR A 20 7.86 -7.95 14.54
C TYR A 20 8.33 -8.94 15.64
N LEU A 21 7.72 -8.87 16.83
CA LEU A 21 8.02 -9.77 17.94
C LEU A 21 7.31 -11.14 17.82
N GLY A 22 6.61 -11.42 16.72
CA GLY A 22 5.91 -12.69 16.50
C GLY A 22 4.72 -12.94 17.42
N LYS A 23 4.20 -11.89 18.10
CA LYS A 23 3.05 -12.01 18.99
C LYS A 23 1.75 -12.31 18.24
N TRP A 24 1.65 -11.88 17.00
CA TRP A 24 0.55 -12.18 16.08
C TRP A 24 1.03 -12.23 14.62
N SER A 25 0.29 -12.95 13.79
CA SER A 25 0.50 -12.95 12.35
C SER A 25 0.07 -11.61 11.76
N GLY A 26 1.01 -10.82 11.25
CA GLY A 26 0.72 -9.54 10.63
C GLY A 26 0.12 -9.72 9.23
N ASN A 27 -0.94 -8.99 8.95
CA ASN A 27 -1.48 -8.88 7.59
C ASN A 27 -1.08 -7.53 6.99
N PHE A 28 -0.01 -7.54 6.20
CA PHE A 28 0.52 -6.32 5.60
C PHE A 28 -0.50 -5.62 4.67
N SER A 29 -1.30 -6.40 3.94
CA SER A 29 -2.33 -5.85 3.05
C SER A 29 -3.42 -5.13 3.83
N LEU A 30 -3.83 -5.68 4.98
CA LEU A 30 -4.79 -5.05 5.88
C LEU A 30 -4.21 -3.77 6.50
N LEU A 31 -2.96 -3.81 6.95
CA LEU A 31 -2.27 -2.63 7.50
C LEU A 31 -2.22 -1.50 6.47
N LEU A 32 -1.76 -1.81 5.26
CA LEU A 32 -1.63 -0.83 4.18
C LEU A 32 -3.00 -0.27 3.75
N PHE A 33 -4.03 -1.12 3.68
CA PHE A 33 -5.41 -0.69 3.42
C PHE A 33 -5.92 0.26 4.51
N THR A 34 -5.73 -0.09 5.77
CA THR A 34 -6.15 0.75 6.91
C THR A 34 -5.43 2.10 6.90
N LEU A 35 -4.11 2.10 6.67
CA LEU A 35 -3.33 3.34 6.52
C LEU A 35 -3.85 4.21 5.38
N THR A 36 -4.17 3.62 4.23
CA THR A 36 -4.72 4.34 3.08
C THR A 36 -6.06 4.99 3.43
N VAL A 37 -6.97 4.26 4.07
CA VAL A 37 -8.29 4.77 4.46
C VAL A 37 -8.18 5.90 5.49
N VAL A 38 -7.31 5.73 6.49
CA VAL A 38 -7.10 6.74 7.54
C VAL A 38 -6.49 8.01 6.96
N THR A 39 -5.40 7.88 6.18
CA THR A 39 -4.76 9.06 5.58
C THR A 39 -5.66 9.74 4.55
N MET A 40 -6.50 9.00 3.83
CA MET A 40 -7.53 9.53 2.95
C MET A 40 -8.56 10.36 3.73
N ALA A 41 -9.03 9.86 4.88
CA ALA A 41 -9.98 10.60 5.72
C ALA A 41 -9.37 11.93 6.21
N TYR A 42 -8.10 11.94 6.64
CA TYR A 42 -7.40 13.17 7.00
C TYR A 42 -7.21 14.11 5.81
N TRP A 43 -6.90 13.58 4.62
CA TRP A 43 -6.75 14.35 3.40
C TRP A 43 -8.08 15.01 2.96
N LEU A 44 -9.19 14.27 3.03
CA LEU A 44 -10.53 14.82 2.77
C LEU A 44 -10.90 15.90 3.81
N ALA A 45 -10.64 15.65 5.08
CA ALA A 45 -10.88 16.62 6.14
C ALA A 45 -10.04 17.90 5.93
N GLU A 46 -8.77 17.76 5.53
CA GLU A 46 -7.95 18.91 5.16
C GLU A 46 -8.56 19.68 3.99
N ARG A 47 -8.90 18.99 2.92
CA ARG A 47 -9.37 19.64 1.69
C ARG A 47 -10.70 20.36 1.86
N PHE A 48 -11.64 19.77 2.61
CA PHE A 48 -13.01 20.27 2.70
C PHE A 48 -13.35 21.01 4.01
N VAL A 49 -12.54 20.84 5.06
CA VAL A 49 -12.84 21.43 6.37
C VAL A 49 -11.73 22.35 6.86
N PHE A 50 -10.49 21.87 6.97
CA PHE A 50 -9.44 22.64 7.63
C PHE A 50 -8.88 23.74 6.73
N LEU A 51 -8.57 23.45 5.48
CA LEU A 51 -8.05 24.43 4.53
C LEU A 51 -9.04 25.59 4.28
N PRO A 52 -10.34 25.35 3.99
CA PRO A 52 -11.30 26.45 3.84
C PRO A 52 -11.43 27.31 5.10
N ARG A 53 -11.39 26.72 6.29
CA ARG A 53 -11.42 27.46 7.55
C ARG A 53 -10.19 28.35 7.73
N ARG A 54 -9.00 27.84 7.41
CA ARG A 54 -7.75 28.64 7.49
C ARG A 54 -7.76 29.76 6.46
N LEU A 55 -8.23 29.50 5.25
CA LEU A 55 -8.37 30.53 4.21
C LEU A 55 -9.37 31.61 4.63
N ALA A 56 -10.53 31.25 5.18
CA ALA A 56 -11.52 32.20 5.67
C ALA A 56 -10.97 33.06 6.84
N ALA A 57 -10.26 32.42 7.79
CA ALA A 57 -9.64 33.15 8.91
C ALA A 57 -8.56 34.13 8.42
N ALA A 58 -7.73 33.71 7.46
CA ALA A 58 -6.71 34.56 6.87
C ALA A 58 -7.31 35.74 6.10
N ALA A 59 -8.42 35.51 5.39
CA ALA A 59 -9.16 36.58 4.69
C ALA A 59 -9.80 37.56 5.67
N ALA A 60 -10.40 37.09 6.76
CA ALA A 60 -10.97 37.94 7.81
C ALA A 60 -9.89 38.84 8.44
N LEU A 61 -8.74 38.30 8.79
CA LEU A 61 -7.60 39.07 9.32
C LEU A 61 -7.13 40.16 8.36
N THR A 62 -7.02 39.84 7.07
CA THR A 62 -6.62 40.82 6.05
C THR A 62 -7.68 41.94 5.90
N ARG A 63 -8.96 41.59 5.99
CA ARG A 63 -10.05 42.58 5.93
C ARG A 63 -10.06 43.50 7.14
N GLU A 64 -9.95 42.96 8.35
CA GLU A 64 -9.86 43.71 9.59
C GLU A 64 -8.68 44.70 9.60
N ASP A 65 -7.49 44.27 9.13
CA ASP A 65 -6.34 45.14 9.00
C ASP A 65 -6.59 46.28 7.97
N GLY A 66 -7.21 45.97 6.86
CA GLY A 66 -7.59 46.99 5.86
C GLY A 66 -8.56 48.04 6.41
N GLU A 67 -9.58 47.63 7.16
CA GLU A 67 -10.52 48.52 7.82
C GLU A 67 -9.82 49.39 8.89
N ARG A 68 -8.93 48.78 9.70
CA ARG A 68 -8.12 49.49 10.69
C ARG A 68 -7.19 50.53 10.04
N ARG A 69 -6.47 50.17 8.98
CA ARG A 69 -5.62 51.12 8.23
C ARG A 69 -6.42 52.27 7.65
N ALA A 70 -7.60 52.00 7.07
CA ALA A 70 -8.47 53.02 6.56
C ALA A 70 -8.96 54.01 7.65
N GLN A 71 -9.22 53.52 8.87
CA GLN A 71 -9.58 54.37 10.01
C GLN A 71 -8.41 55.23 10.47
N LEU A 72 -7.18 54.65 10.60
CA LEU A 72 -6.00 55.41 11.02
C LEU A 72 -5.57 56.46 9.98
N ALA A 73 -5.66 56.15 8.69
CA ALA A 73 -5.42 57.10 7.62
C ALA A 73 -6.37 58.32 7.68
N ARG A 74 -7.63 58.16 8.06
CA ARG A 74 -8.58 59.27 8.30
C ARG A 74 -8.16 60.15 9.49
N GLN A 75 -7.36 59.64 10.40
CA GLN A 75 -6.83 60.36 11.56
C GLN A 75 -5.44 60.97 11.28
N GLY A 76 -4.92 60.87 10.04
CA GLY A 76 -3.62 61.39 9.63
C GLY A 76 -2.42 60.51 9.96
N ILE A 77 -2.64 59.24 10.34
CA ILE A 77 -1.58 58.29 10.65
C ILE A 77 -1.38 57.39 9.41
N GLU A 78 -0.32 57.68 8.64
CA GLU A 78 -0.01 56.97 7.39
C GLU A 78 0.90 55.76 7.58
N GLN A 79 1.76 55.77 8.60
CA GLN A 79 2.69 54.64 8.86
C GLN A 79 2.11 53.76 9.96
N VAL A 80 1.60 52.61 9.57
CA VAL A 80 1.15 51.54 10.48
C VAL A 80 2.02 50.32 10.24
N ASP A 81 2.89 50.07 11.18
CA ASP A 81 3.64 48.79 11.19
C ASP A 81 2.71 47.66 11.51
N SER A 82 2.54 46.73 10.59
CA SER A 82 1.63 45.61 10.79
C SER A 82 2.33 44.29 10.58
N GLN A 83 2.23 43.44 11.57
CA GLN A 83 2.72 42.04 11.47
C GLN A 83 1.64 41.12 10.86
N VAL A 84 0.67 41.70 10.11
CA VAL A 84 -0.47 40.95 9.56
C VAL A 84 -0.03 39.87 8.59
N GLU A 85 1.00 40.14 7.76
CA GLU A 85 1.48 39.13 6.82
C GLU A 85 2.11 37.95 7.55
N SER A 86 2.86 38.18 8.60
CA SER A 86 3.42 37.10 9.43
C SER A 86 2.34 36.30 10.17
N ALA A 87 1.31 36.97 10.67
CA ALA A 87 0.16 36.34 11.31
C ALA A 87 -0.66 35.53 10.29
N ARG A 88 -0.88 36.07 9.10
CA ARG A 88 -1.55 35.41 7.99
C ARG A 88 -0.81 34.14 7.57
N GLN A 89 0.52 34.19 7.42
CA GLN A 89 1.33 33.02 7.11
C GLN A 89 1.23 31.95 8.19
N LYS A 90 1.21 32.32 9.47
CA LYS A 90 1.02 31.38 10.58
C LYS A 90 -0.35 30.71 10.54
N ILE A 91 -1.44 31.45 10.18
CA ILE A 91 -2.78 30.89 10.03
C ILE A 91 -2.85 29.93 8.83
N LEU A 92 -2.20 30.25 7.73
CA LEU A 92 -2.16 29.42 6.53
C LEU A 92 -1.24 28.21 6.67
N ALA A 93 -0.23 28.28 7.56
CA ALA A 93 0.70 27.19 7.77
C ALA A 93 -0.02 25.91 8.16
N GLN A 94 0.31 24.82 7.49
CA GLN A 94 -0.25 23.52 7.78
C GLN A 94 0.34 22.98 9.10
N PRO A 95 -0.46 22.51 10.05
CA PRO A 95 0.04 21.88 11.26
C PRO A 95 0.85 20.62 10.94
N TRP A 96 1.96 20.40 11.63
CA TRP A 96 2.86 19.26 11.40
C TRP A 96 2.17 17.89 11.43
N TRP A 97 1.19 17.71 12.33
CA TRP A 97 0.44 16.45 12.42
C TRP A 97 -0.41 16.18 11.17
N LEU A 98 -0.79 17.22 10.43
CA LEU A 98 -1.57 17.11 9.19
C LEU A 98 -0.65 16.80 8.00
N ASP A 99 0.59 17.32 7.99
CA ASP A 99 1.61 16.94 7.01
C ASP A 99 1.92 15.44 7.09
N TRP A 100 2.06 14.92 8.31
CA TRP A 100 2.34 13.50 8.56
C TRP A 100 1.13 12.57 8.41
N THR A 101 -0.06 13.10 8.20
CA THR A 101 -1.26 12.30 7.93
C THR A 101 -1.80 12.54 6.52
N ALA A 102 -2.41 13.68 6.29
CA ALA A 102 -2.99 14.06 5.00
C ALA A 102 -1.94 14.17 3.88
N GLY A 103 -0.74 14.71 4.20
CA GLY A 103 0.36 14.85 3.25
C GLY A 103 0.93 13.53 2.75
N LEU A 104 0.88 12.48 3.57
CA LEU A 104 1.34 11.15 3.19
C LEU A 104 0.32 10.35 2.34
N PHE A 105 -0.94 10.78 2.28
CA PHE A 105 -1.99 10.04 1.57
C PHE A 105 -1.63 9.70 0.12
N PRO A 106 -1.15 10.63 -0.74
CA PRO A 106 -0.84 10.30 -2.14
C PRO A 106 0.23 9.21 -2.27
N VAL A 107 1.26 9.26 -1.41
CA VAL A 107 2.35 8.28 -1.42
C VAL A 107 1.86 6.91 -0.94
N ILE A 108 1.11 6.88 0.15
CA ILE A 108 0.53 5.63 0.70
C ILE A 108 -0.45 5.02 -0.30
N LEU A 109 -1.31 5.84 -0.94
CA LEU A 109 -2.22 5.38 -1.99
C LEU A 109 -1.48 4.78 -3.18
N MET A 110 -0.40 5.43 -3.64
CA MET A 110 0.42 4.91 -4.73
C MET A 110 1.03 3.55 -4.37
N VAL A 111 1.63 3.43 -3.17
CA VAL A 111 2.21 2.16 -2.69
C VAL A 111 1.12 1.10 -2.53
N PHE A 112 -0.05 1.47 -2.02
CA PHE A 112 -1.20 0.57 -1.89
C PHE A 112 -1.65 0.02 -3.24
N VAL A 113 -1.82 0.88 -4.25
CA VAL A 113 -2.24 0.47 -5.60
C VAL A 113 -1.18 -0.43 -6.25
N LEU A 114 0.10 -0.02 -6.22
CA LEU A 114 1.18 -0.81 -6.79
C LEU A 114 1.26 -2.20 -6.18
N ARG A 115 1.31 -2.29 -4.84
CA ARG A 115 1.47 -3.56 -4.13
C ARG A 115 0.21 -4.43 -4.13
N SER A 116 -0.97 -3.82 -4.10
CA SER A 116 -2.24 -4.57 -4.04
C SER A 116 -2.66 -5.14 -5.38
N PHE A 117 -2.39 -4.43 -6.48
CA PHE A 117 -2.95 -4.76 -7.78
C PHE A 117 -1.90 -5.08 -8.86
N LEU A 118 -0.68 -4.54 -8.75
CA LEU A 118 0.29 -4.65 -9.82
C LEU A 118 1.40 -5.64 -9.50
N PHE A 119 2.25 -5.34 -8.53
CA PHE A 119 3.46 -6.11 -8.30
C PHE A 119 3.72 -6.33 -6.81
N GLU A 120 4.22 -7.52 -6.49
CA GLU A 120 4.61 -7.87 -5.12
C GLU A 120 6.00 -8.53 -5.13
N PRO A 121 6.99 -7.96 -4.40
CA PRO A 121 8.30 -8.57 -4.28
C PRO A 121 8.26 -9.74 -3.30
N PHE A 122 8.90 -10.86 -3.68
CA PHE A 122 9.11 -12.02 -2.82
C PHE A 122 10.58 -12.42 -2.81
N LYS A 123 11.01 -13.03 -1.72
CA LYS A 123 12.30 -13.68 -1.60
C LYS A 123 12.08 -15.20 -1.57
N ILE A 124 12.82 -15.93 -2.39
CA ILE A 124 12.70 -17.38 -2.49
C ILE A 124 13.31 -18.06 -1.25
N PRO A 125 12.51 -18.78 -0.43
CA PRO A 125 12.99 -19.35 0.81
C PRO A 125 13.50 -20.79 0.66
N SER A 126 13.20 -21.49 -0.45
CA SER A 126 13.48 -22.92 -0.61
C SER A 126 13.89 -23.28 -2.03
N GLY A 127 14.65 -24.36 -2.18
CA GLY A 127 15.17 -24.86 -3.46
C GLY A 127 14.17 -25.64 -4.32
N SER A 128 12.87 -25.64 -4.00
CA SER A 128 11.87 -26.46 -4.73
C SER A 128 11.64 -26.04 -6.19
N MET A 129 12.21 -24.90 -6.62
CA MET A 129 12.12 -24.37 -7.98
C MET A 129 13.48 -24.34 -8.70
N ILE A 130 14.52 -24.92 -8.13
CA ILE A 130 15.84 -25.10 -8.77
C ILE A 130 15.65 -25.97 -10.03
N PRO A 131 16.31 -25.65 -11.16
CA PRO A 131 17.28 -24.58 -11.39
C PRO A 131 16.64 -23.22 -11.81
N THR A 132 15.32 -23.13 -11.90
CA THR A 132 14.63 -21.91 -12.39
C THR A 132 14.76 -20.74 -11.43
N LEU A 133 14.70 -21.00 -10.11
CA LEU A 133 14.82 -20.01 -9.04
C LEU A 133 15.70 -20.59 -7.93
N GLU A 134 16.64 -19.79 -7.48
CA GLU A 134 17.57 -20.15 -6.41
C GLU A 134 17.10 -19.67 -5.03
N ILE A 135 17.65 -20.28 -3.99
CA ILE A 135 17.37 -19.83 -2.62
C ILE A 135 17.99 -18.43 -2.43
N GLY A 136 17.17 -17.49 -2.02
CA GLY A 136 17.60 -16.11 -1.80
C GLY A 136 17.27 -15.16 -2.92
N ASP A 137 16.88 -15.64 -4.10
CA ASP A 137 16.47 -14.81 -5.22
C ASP A 137 15.33 -13.85 -4.83
N LEU A 138 15.42 -12.63 -5.36
CA LEU A 138 14.36 -11.64 -5.27
C LEU A 138 13.57 -11.65 -6.57
N ILE A 139 12.30 -11.96 -6.48
CA ILE A 139 11.39 -11.98 -7.63
C ILE A 139 10.31 -10.92 -7.49
N LEU A 140 9.80 -10.46 -8.62
CA LEU A 140 8.68 -9.55 -8.68
C LEU A 140 7.47 -10.26 -9.31
N VAL A 141 6.45 -10.53 -8.48
CA VAL A 141 5.25 -11.24 -8.90
C VAL A 141 4.27 -10.28 -9.54
N ASN A 142 3.83 -10.61 -10.76
CA ASN A 142 2.77 -9.90 -11.46
C ASN A 142 1.41 -10.38 -10.92
N LYS A 143 0.67 -9.48 -10.27
CA LYS A 143 -0.60 -9.81 -9.60
C LYS A 143 -1.84 -9.74 -10.50
N PHE A 144 -1.73 -9.09 -11.65
CA PHE A 144 -2.86 -8.91 -12.57
C PHE A 144 -2.88 -9.90 -13.73
N HIS A 145 -1.82 -10.70 -13.92
CA HIS A 145 -1.71 -11.62 -15.06
C HIS A 145 -2.90 -12.58 -15.16
N TYR A 146 -3.28 -13.24 -14.07
CA TYR A 146 -4.42 -14.17 -14.02
C TYR A 146 -5.75 -13.52 -13.58
N GLY A 147 -5.77 -12.19 -13.52
CA GLY A 147 -6.93 -11.39 -13.14
C GLY A 147 -6.72 -10.55 -11.89
N VAL A 148 -7.52 -9.51 -11.78
CA VAL A 148 -7.45 -8.54 -10.69
C VAL A 148 -8.24 -9.05 -9.49
N ARG A 149 -7.59 -9.05 -8.32
CA ARG A 149 -8.20 -9.45 -7.04
C ARG A 149 -8.29 -8.27 -6.08
N LEU A 150 -9.39 -8.20 -5.33
CA LEU A 150 -9.54 -7.21 -4.26
C LEU A 150 -8.52 -7.50 -3.14
N PRO A 151 -7.81 -6.48 -2.65
CA PRO A 151 -6.93 -6.64 -1.50
C PRO A 151 -7.71 -7.09 -0.27
N VAL A 152 -7.02 -7.69 0.71
CA VAL A 152 -7.56 -8.19 1.98
C VAL A 152 -8.47 -9.42 1.79
N ILE A 153 -9.60 -9.29 1.08
CA ILE A 153 -10.58 -10.39 0.87
C ILE A 153 -10.20 -11.34 -0.26
N ASN A 154 -9.21 -10.98 -1.09
CA ASN A 154 -8.68 -11.79 -2.20
C ASN A 154 -9.72 -12.29 -3.21
N LYS A 155 -10.89 -11.62 -3.30
CA LYS A 155 -11.93 -11.96 -4.27
C LYS A 155 -11.54 -11.47 -5.66
N LYS A 156 -11.56 -12.36 -6.65
CA LYS A 156 -11.31 -12.03 -8.05
C LYS A 156 -12.50 -11.22 -8.60
N ILE A 157 -12.21 -10.09 -9.24
CA ILE A 157 -13.20 -9.17 -9.80
C ILE A 157 -13.09 -9.03 -11.32
N ILE A 158 -11.90 -9.25 -11.86
CA ILE A 158 -11.64 -9.19 -13.30
C ILE A 158 -10.86 -10.44 -13.67
N ASP A 159 -11.31 -11.16 -14.69
CA ASP A 159 -10.57 -12.24 -15.31
C ASP A 159 -9.64 -11.66 -16.39
N ASN A 160 -8.42 -12.23 -16.50
CA ASN A 160 -7.47 -11.88 -17.54
C ASN A 160 -6.99 -13.17 -18.24
N GLU A 161 -5.70 -13.46 -18.23
CA GLU A 161 -5.15 -14.66 -18.87
C GLU A 161 -5.50 -15.94 -18.10
N PRO A 162 -5.80 -17.05 -18.79
CA PRO A 162 -5.94 -18.35 -18.15
C PRO A 162 -4.57 -18.89 -17.76
N VAL A 163 -4.55 -19.71 -16.70
CA VAL A 163 -3.35 -20.45 -16.28
C VAL A 163 -2.97 -21.46 -17.35
N ARG A 164 -1.68 -21.55 -17.70
CA ARG A 164 -1.12 -22.47 -18.69
C ARG A 164 -0.17 -23.47 -18.03
N ARG A 165 -0.01 -24.64 -18.64
CA ARG A 165 1.00 -25.59 -18.21
C ARG A 165 2.40 -24.99 -18.40
N GLY A 166 3.27 -25.18 -17.41
CA GLY A 166 4.62 -24.60 -17.39
C GLY A 166 4.72 -23.25 -16.67
N ASP A 167 3.60 -22.55 -16.44
CA ASP A 167 3.61 -21.28 -15.72
C ASP A 167 4.16 -21.44 -14.30
N VAL A 168 4.97 -20.48 -13.90
CA VAL A 168 5.41 -20.36 -12.50
C VAL A 168 4.47 -19.38 -11.80
N MET A 169 3.78 -19.87 -10.77
CA MET A 169 2.80 -19.05 -10.05
C MET A 169 3.01 -19.06 -8.55
N VAL A 170 2.69 -17.91 -7.94
CA VAL A 170 2.59 -17.78 -6.48
C VAL A 170 1.12 -17.93 -6.09
N PHE A 171 0.85 -18.75 -5.09
CA PHE A 171 -0.50 -18.99 -4.58
C PHE A 171 -0.47 -19.24 -3.08
N ARG A 172 -1.59 -18.98 -2.42
CA ARG A 172 -1.75 -19.26 -0.99
C ARG A 172 -1.84 -20.75 -0.76
N TYR A 173 -1.09 -21.25 0.22
CA TYR A 173 -1.14 -22.65 0.58
C TYR A 173 -2.53 -23.02 1.12
N PRO A 174 -3.22 -24.03 0.56
CA PRO A 174 -4.62 -24.30 0.91
C PRO A 174 -4.86 -24.72 2.36
N VAL A 175 -3.84 -25.35 3.00
CA VAL A 175 -3.93 -25.80 4.40
C VAL A 175 -3.68 -24.64 5.37
N ASP A 176 -2.77 -23.73 5.00
CA ASP A 176 -2.47 -22.52 5.77
C ASP A 176 -2.35 -21.31 4.83
N PRO A 177 -3.43 -20.57 4.62
CA PRO A 177 -3.47 -19.41 3.72
C PRO A 177 -2.60 -18.21 4.13
N ALA A 178 -1.94 -18.27 5.29
CA ALA A 178 -0.94 -17.29 5.71
C ALA A 178 0.41 -17.48 4.99
N ILE A 179 0.63 -18.65 4.37
CA ILE A 179 1.86 -19.01 3.69
C ILE A 179 1.64 -18.98 2.17
N ASP A 180 2.54 -18.28 1.47
CA ASP A 180 2.55 -18.28 0.01
C ASP A 180 3.53 -19.32 -0.52
N PHE A 181 3.09 -20.11 -1.49
CA PHE A 181 3.89 -21.07 -2.22
C PHE A 181 4.16 -20.60 -3.63
N ILE A 182 5.36 -20.93 -4.13
CA ILE A 182 5.71 -20.78 -5.54
C ILE A 182 5.95 -22.16 -6.14
N LYS A 183 5.22 -22.48 -7.21
CA LYS A 183 5.33 -23.79 -7.91
C LYS A 183 5.09 -23.61 -9.40
N ARG A 184 5.57 -24.61 -10.17
CA ARG A 184 5.30 -24.71 -11.60
C ARG A 184 4.00 -25.48 -11.82
N VAL A 185 3.14 -24.94 -12.67
CA VAL A 185 1.89 -25.60 -13.09
C VAL A 185 2.22 -26.75 -14.04
N VAL A 186 1.89 -27.97 -13.65
CA VAL A 186 2.09 -29.17 -14.48
C VAL A 186 0.82 -29.56 -15.24
N ALA A 187 -0.35 -29.24 -14.70
CA ALA A 187 -1.66 -29.57 -15.27
C ALA A 187 -2.66 -28.42 -15.06
N ILE A 188 -3.66 -28.35 -15.91
CA ILE A 188 -4.76 -27.39 -15.87
C ILE A 188 -6.09 -28.13 -15.66
N PRO A 189 -7.19 -27.43 -15.29
CA PRO A 189 -8.50 -28.07 -15.14
C PRO A 189 -8.91 -28.90 -16.37
N GLY A 190 -9.33 -30.14 -16.14
CA GLY A 190 -9.67 -31.12 -17.18
C GLY A 190 -8.54 -32.07 -17.53
N ASP A 191 -7.31 -31.86 -17.04
CA ASP A 191 -6.22 -32.82 -17.22
C ASP A 191 -6.29 -33.97 -16.22
N GLU A 192 -5.91 -35.15 -16.69
CA GLU A 192 -5.64 -36.31 -15.87
C GLU A 192 -4.15 -36.39 -15.54
N VAL A 193 -3.81 -36.47 -14.25
CA VAL A 193 -2.42 -36.53 -13.77
C VAL A 193 -2.19 -37.83 -13.03
N ALA A 194 -1.18 -38.59 -13.46
CA ALA A 194 -0.73 -39.78 -12.77
C ALA A 194 0.78 -39.71 -12.48
N TYR A 195 1.18 -40.17 -11.29
CA TYR A 195 2.57 -40.28 -10.90
C TYR A 195 2.89 -41.72 -10.49
N ILE A 196 3.52 -42.42 -11.42
CA ILE A 196 3.77 -43.90 -11.29
C ILE A 196 5.25 -44.17 -11.48
N ASN A 197 5.85 -44.92 -10.55
CA ASN A 197 7.26 -45.27 -10.58
C ASN A 197 8.19 -44.07 -10.85
N GLN A 198 7.97 -42.98 -10.13
CA GLN A 198 8.73 -41.72 -10.24
C GLN A 198 8.63 -41.03 -11.63
N LYS A 199 7.64 -41.39 -12.41
CA LYS A 199 7.38 -40.78 -13.74
C LYS A 199 6.04 -40.08 -13.74
N LEU A 200 6.02 -38.88 -14.27
CA LEU A 200 4.82 -38.07 -14.43
C LEU A 200 4.13 -38.39 -15.77
N TYR A 201 2.85 -38.69 -15.70
CA TYR A 201 1.98 -38.85 -16.89
C TYR A 201 0.93 -37.75 -16.90
N LEU A 202 0.69 -37.21 -18.08
CA LEU A 202 -0.33 -36.21 -18.30
C LEU A 202 -1.23 -36.67 -19.46
N ASN A 203 -2.52 -36.85 -19.16
CA ASN A 203 -3.50 -37.36 -20.12
C ASN A 203 -3.03 -38.71 -20.75
N GLY A 204 -2.52 -39.61 -19.93
CA GLY A 204 -1.99 -40.91 -20.34
C GLY A 204 -0.64 -40.91 -21.06
N LYS A 205 -0.05 -39.73 -21.30
CA LYS A 205 1.27 -39.61 -21.96
C LYS A 205 2.35 -39.32 -20.94
N LEU A 206 3.49 -40.02 -21.07
CA LEU A 206 4.67 -39.78 -20.26
C LEU A 206 5.21 -38.38 -20.54
N VAL A 207 5.41 -37.59 -19.48
CA VAL A 207 6.14 -36.32 -19.59
C VAL A 207 7.63 -36.64 -19.70
N PRO A 208 8.33 -36.20 -20.76
CA PRO A 208 9.75 -36.46 -20.93
C PRO A 208 10.55 -35.82 -19.80
N LEU A 209 11.52 -36.56 -19.28
CA LEU A 209 12.46 -36.07 -18.28
C LEU A 209 13.82 -35.90 -18.96
N GLU A 210 14.41 -34.74 -18.77
CA GLU A 210 15.78 -34.43 -19.15
C GLU A 210 16.65 -34.46 -17.89
N GLN A 211 17.71 -35.21 -17.92
CA GLN A 211 18.67 -35.24 -16.82
C GLN A 211 19.56 -34.01 -16.93
N LEU A 212 19.50 -33.16 -15.97
CA LEU A 212 20.38 -32.00 -15.84
C LEU A 212 21.69 -32.42 -15.17
N GLU A 213 22.75 -31.63 -15.40
CA GLU A 213 24.01 -31.79 -14.65
C GLU A 213 23.79 -31.53 -13.16
N ASP A 214 24.62 -32.09 -12.31
CA ASP A 214 24.53 -31.90 -10.87
C ASP A 214 24.71 -30.44 -10.53
N TYR A 215 23.75 -29.89 -9.78
CA TYR A 215 23.74 -28.52 -9.34
C TYR A 215 24.48 -28.41 -8.00
N TYR A 216 25.61 -27.73 -8.00
CA TYR A 216 26.46 -27.52 -6.82
C TYR A 216 26.27 -26.14 -6.21
#